data_1eef256032505f18bb813df71ce19921
#
_entry.id   1eef256032505f18bb813df71ce19921
#
_cell.length_a   1.000
_cell.length_b   1.000
_cell.length_c   1.000
_cell.angle_alpha   90.00
_cell.angle_beta   90.00
_cell.angle_gamma   90.00
#
_symmetry.space_group_name_H-M   'P 1'
#
loop_
_entity.id
_entity.type
_entity.pdbx_description
1 polymer ?
#
loop_
_entity_poly.entity_id
_entity_poly.type
_entity_poly.pdbx_seq_one_letter_code
_entity_poly.pdbx_strand_id
1 'polypeptide(L)'
;MDDIRQTIRTRPREGTARATSAFTELAQQVRHQGLLRRRYGYYWTKLIAAPLVVAVCLATFVWIGESWWQLFTAAALAIVFTQIAFLGHDAAHRQIFVSGRWNDWISLVLGDLLVGMSYGWWQHKHTRHHANPNKLGSDPDIELPVIAVTAETAARHRGPVLTWMRGHQGVFFFPILLLEGLSLHASGVRRVFARGRLERRWIEIAFLSIRLGGFLTLVFLVLSPGIAFVFLAVQLGLFGFYMGIAFAPNHKGMPVVPRDMALDFLRRQVMMSRNVRGTRLLDVVMGGLNYQIEHHLFPSMPRPHLRRAAPMIAEYCRTHDVPYTSVGLLTSYAIVVRYINRVGLGERDVFTCPLIEQRSLIGS
;
A
#
# COMPACT_ATOMS: atom_id res chain seq x y z
N MET A 1 18.66 -49.42 -9.64
CA MET A 1 18.68 -47.94 -9.65
C MET A 1 17.39 -47.31 -10.17
N ASP A 2 16.49 -48.09 -10.74
CA ASP A 2 15.23 -47.57 -11.30
C ASP A 2 14.07 -47.51 -10.31
N ASP A 3 14.17 -48.20 -9.19
CA ASP A 3 13.09 -48.25 -8.17
C ASP A 3 13.01 -46.99 -7.27
N ILE A 4 14.11 -46.24 -7.15
CA ILE A 4 14.15 -45.00 -6.38
C ILE A 4 13.54 -43.81 -7.17
N ARG A 5 13.52 -43.88 -8.49
CA ARG A 5 12.94 -42.80 -9.34
C ARG A 5 11.43 -42.85 -9.46
N GLN A 6 10.79 -43.99 -9.23
CA GLN A 6 9.33 -44.12 -9.25
C GLN A 6 8.68 -43.69 -7.96
N THR A 7 9.35 -43.80 -6.81
CA THR A 7 8.80 -43.39 -5.50
C THR A 7 8.72 -41.87 -5.32
N ILE A 8 9.45 -41.10 -6.13
CA ILE A 8 9.43 -39.63 -6.07
C ILE A 8 8.26 -38.99 -6.89
N ARG A 9 7.61 -39.77 -7.75
CA ARG A 9 6.58 -39.26 -8.69
C ARG A 9 5.13 -39.29 -8.20
N THR A 10 4.82 -39.88 -7.04
CA THR A 10 3.42 -40.14 -6.66
C THR A 10 3.04 -39.74 -5.22
N ARG A 11 3.66 -38.72 -4.62
CA ARG A 11 3.04 -38.11 -3.46
C ARG A 11 2.23 -36.89 -3.89
N PRO A 12 0.87 -36.94 -3.80
CA PRO A 12 0.05 -35.74 -3.96
C PRO A 12 0.52 -34.71 -2.94
N ARG A 13 0.53 -33.46 -3.32
CA ARG A 13 0.81 -32.31 -2.45
C ARG A 13 -0.32 -32.18 -1.41
N GLU A 14 -0.34 -33.02 -0.40
CA GLU A 14 -1.33 -32.97 0.70
C GLU A 14 -1.37 -31.59 1.36
N GLY A 15 -0.24 -30.89 1.43
CA GLY A 15 -0.15 -29.55 2.01
C GLY A 15 -0.94 -28.47 1.22
N THR A 16 -0.95 -28.54 -0.12
CA THR A 16 -1.67 -27.55 -0.96
C THR A 16 -3.18 -27.75 -0.94
N ALA A 17 -3.66 -28.97 -0.92
CA ALA A 17 -5.08 -29.28 -0.85
C ALA A 17 -5.66 -28.86 0.53
N ARG A 18 -4.94 -29.12 1.62
CA ARG A 18 -5.36 -28.75 2.98
C ARG A 18 -5.36 -27.22 3.20
N ALA A 19 -4.37 -26.51 2.66
CA ALA A 19 -4.27 -25.06 2.75
C ALA A 19 -5.34 -24.35 1.90
N THR A 20 -5.67 -24.87 0.73
CA THR A 20 -6.77 -24.38 -0.11
C THR A 20 -8.11 -24.58 0.60
N SER A 21 -8.29 -25.68 1.31
CA SER A 21 -9.48 -25.95 2.12
C SER A 21 -9.63 -24.96 3.28
N ALA A 22 -8.54 -24.63 4.00
CA ALA A 22 -8.55 -23.68 5.12
C ALA A 22 -8.98 -22.28 4.69
N PHE A 23 -8.41 -21.73 3.60
CA PHE A 23 -8.87 -20.43 3.09
C PHE A 23 -10.31 -20.47 2.58
N THR A 24 -10.72 -21.58 1.96
CA THR A 24 -12.08 -21.74 1.45
C THR A 24 -13.11 -21.72 2.58
N GLU A 25 -12.80 -22.38 3.69
CA GLU A 25 -13.64 -22.38 4.89
C GLU A 25 -13.78 -20.96 5.48
N LEU A 26 -12.66 -20.25 5.67
CA LEU A 26 -12.65 -18.85 6.12
C LEU A 26 -13.49 -17.96 5.18
N ALA A 27 -13.34 -18.14 3.87
CA ALA A 27 -14.10 -17.38 2.88
C ALA A 27 -15.61 -17.64 2.94
N GLN A 28 -16.01 -18.87 3.25
CA GLN A 28 -17.42 -19.20 3.47
C GLN A 28 -17.94 -18.51 4.74
N GLN A 29 -17.21 -18.53 5.84
CA GLN A 29 -17.57 -17.84 7.08
C GLN A 29 -17.74 -16.33 6.84
N VAL A 30 -16.79 -15.68 6.15
CA VAL A 30 -16.86 -14.26 5.78
C VAL A 30 -18.08 -13.93 4.93
N ARG A 31 -18.43 -14.80 3.98
CA ARG A 31 -19.66 -14.66 3.15
C ARG A 31 -20.93 -14.82 3.97
N HIS A 32 -21.01 -15.81 4.83
CA HIS A 32 -22.15 -16.07 5.71
C HIS A 32 -22.42 -14.88 6.64
N GLN A 33 -21.36 -14.24 7.15
CA GLN A 33 -21.47 -13.03 7.96
C GLN A 33 -21.86 -11.78 7.15
N GLY A 34 -22.03 -11.90 5.83
CA GLY A 34 -22.38 -10.79 4.94
C GLY A 34 -21.32 -9.70 4.82
N LEU A 35 -20.06 -9.99 5.19
CA LEU A 35 -18.96 -9.00 5.22
C LEU A 35 -18.48 -8.57 3.82
N LEU A 36 -18.90 -9.29 2.77
CA LEU A 36 -18.64 -8.92 1.38
C LEU A 36 -19.79 -8.11 0.74
N ARG A 37 -20.87 -7.82 1.47
CA ARG A 37 -22.00 -7.03 0.96
C ARG A 37 -21.58 -5.58 0.75
N ARG A 38 -21.96 -5.00 -0.39
CA ARG A 38 -21.63 -3.61 -0.74
C ARG A 38 -22.23 -2.61 0.25
N ARG A 39 -21.51 -1.50 0.47
CA ARG A 39 -21.89 -0.44 1.41
C ARG A 39 -22.14 0.86 0.64
N TYR A 40 -23.12 0.85 -0.26
CA TYR A 40 -23.42 1.96 -1.16
C TYR A 40 -23.59 3.31 -0.44
N GLY A 41 -24.37 3.38 0.65
CA GLY A 41 -24.56 4.63 1.39
C GLY A 41 -23.25 5.23 1.89
N TYR A 42 -22.34 4.40 2.44
CA TYR A 42 -21.01 4.84 2.87
C TYR A 42 -20.17 5.39 1.70
N TYR A 43 -20.18 4.69 0.57
CA TYR A 43 -19.35 5.10 -0.55
C TYR A 43 -19.92 6.29 -1.32
N TRP A 44 -21.24 6.37 -1.52
CA TRP A 44 -21.86 7.52 -2.17
C TRP A 44 -21.63 8.82 -1.39
N THR A 45 -21.74 8.78 -0.04
CA THR A 45 -21.41 9.95 0.78
C THR A 45 -19.98 10.43 0.52
N LYS A 46 -19.01 9.52 0.45
CA LYS A 46 -17.60 9.87 0.18
C LYS A 46 -17.36 10.31 -1.26
N LEU A 47 -17.97 9.67 -2.24
CA LEU A 47 -17.85 10.02 -3.66
C LEU A 47 -18.41 11.42 -3.96
N ILE A 48 -19.48 11.82 -3.28
CA ILE A 48 -20.04 13.17 -3.40
C ILE A 48 -19.20 14.17 -2.62
N ALA A 49 -18.80 13.84 -1.40
CA ALA A 49 -17.99 14.74 -0.56
C ALA A 49 -16.61 15.03 -1.15
N ALA A 50 -15.95 14.07 -1.78
CA ALA A 50 -14.60 14.23 -2.31
C ALA A 50 -14.45 15.42 -3.28
N PRO A 51 -15.17 15.52 -4.38
CA PRO A 51 -15.06 16.67 -5.27
C PRO A 51 -15.53 17.99 -4.65
N LEU A 52 -16.51 17.96 -3.74
CA LEU A 52 -16.99 19.15 -3.04
C LEU A 52 -15.92 19.72 -2.11
N VAL A 53 -15.24 18.86 -1.34
CA VAL A 53 -14.15 19.31 -0.44
C VAL A 53 -12.97 19.84 -1.26
N VAL A 54 -12.62 19.20 -2.37
CA VAL A 54 -11.59 19.73 -3.29
C VAL A 54 -12.01 21.12 -3.81
N ALA A 55 -13.25 21.27 -4.26
CA ALA A 55 -13.77 22.55 -4.77
C ALA A 55 -13.72 23.65 -3.68
N VAL A 56 -14.10 23.31 -2.43
CA VAL A 56 -14.00 24.26 -1.29
C VAL A 56 -12.54 24.62 -1.02
N CYS A 57 -11.61 23.67 -1.02
CA CYS A 57 -10.19 23.97 -0.83
C CYS A 57 -9.64 24.87 -1.94
N LEU A 58 -10.00 24.63 -3.21
CA LEU A 58 -9.56 25.45 -4.35
C LEU A 58 -10.21 26.84 -4.33
N ALA A 59 -11.48 26.94 -3.97
CA ALA A 59 -12.16 28.23 -3.78
C ALA A 59 -11.50 29.04 -2.65
N THR A 60 -11.19 28.40 -1.52
CA THR A 60 -10.45 29.02 -0.40
C THR A 60 -9.06 29.46 -0.83
N PHE A 61 -8.36 28.64 -1.64
CA PHE A 61 -7.06 28.96 -2.21
C PHE A 61 -7.13 30.25 -3.07
N VAL A 62 -8.09 30.34 -3.96
CA VAL A 62 -8.28 31.55 -4.80
C VAL A 62 -8.70 32.75 -3.96
N TRP A 63 -9.57 32.57 -2.96
CA TRP A 63 -10.08 33.65 -2.09
C TRP A 63 -8.98 34.24 -1.20
N ILE A 64 -8.10 33.41 -0.63
CA ILE A 64 -6.96 33.88 0.19
C ILE A 64 -5.95 34.66 -0.68
N GLY A 65 -5.76 34.27 -1.95
CA GLY A 65 -4.84 34.90 -2.90
C GLY A 65 -3.36 34.79 -2.47
N GLU A 66 -2.57 35.79 -2.81
CA GLU A 66 -1.13 35.87 -2.52
C GLU A 66 -0.90 36.05 -1.01
N SER A 67 -0.59 34.95 -0.31
CA SER A 67 -0.38 34.98 1.13
C SER A 67 0.35 33.72 1.62
N TRP A 68 1.15 33.86 2.68
CA TRP A 68 1.74 32.72 3.41
C TRP A 68 0.71 31.84 4.14
N TRP A 69 -0.51 32.32 4.38
CA TRP A 69 -1.63 31.51 4.89
C TRP A 69 -1.98 30.34 3.97
N GLN A 70 -1.56 30.39 2.72
CA GLN A 70 -1.71 29.30 1.76
C GLN A 70 -1.02 28.00 2.17
N LEU A 71 -0.07 28.05 3.09
CA LEU A 71 0.55 26.83 3.62
C LEU A 71 -0.46 25.95 4.39
N PHE A 72 -1.48 26.55 5.01
CA PHE A 72 -2.59 25.79 5.60
C PHE A 72 -3.48 25.15 4.51
N THR A 73 -3.71 25.86 3.42
CA THR A 73 -4.43 25.30 2.27
C THR A 73 -3.64 24.16 1.61
N ALA A 74 -2.32 24.29 1.51
CA ALA A 74 -1.43 23.21 1.03
C ALA A 74 -1.54 21.96 1.91
N ALA A 75 -1.50 22.13 3.24
CA ALA A 75 -1.65 21.03 4.20
C ALA A 75 -3.04 20.38 4.12
N ALA A 76 -4.10 21.19 4.04
CA ALA A 76 -5.47 20.70 3.87
C ALA A 76 -5.62 19.88 2.58
N LEU A 77 -5.10 20.38 1.45
CA LEU A 77 -5.11 19.66 0.17
C LEU A 77 -4.32 18.35 0.24
N ALA A 78 -3.18 18.31 0.95
CA ALA A 78 -2.42 17.08 1.14
C ALA A 78 -3.25 16.02 1.87
N ILE A 79 -3.97 16.39 2.93
CA ILE A 79 -4.87 15.50 3.67
C ILE A 79 -6.03 15.03 2.77
N VAL A 80 -6.69 15.96 2.08
CA VAL A 80 -7.82 15.67 1.20
C VAL A 80 -7.43 14.71 0.09
N PHE A 81 -6.30 14.97 -0.60
CA PHE A 81 -5.83 14.09 -1.68
C PHE A 81 -5.46 12.69 -1.17
N THR A 82 -4.88 12.58 0.02
CA THR A 82 -4.62 11.26 0.63
C THR A 82 -5.91 10.50 0.92
N GLN A 83 -6.93 11.16 1.47
CA GLN A 83 -8.23 10.53 1.72
C GLN A 83 -8.94 10.12 0.42
N ILE A 84 -8.79 10.91 -0.66
CA ILE A 84 -9.29 10.57 -2.00
C ILE A 84 -8.49 9.39 -2.58
N ALA A 85 -7.17 9.34 -2.39
CA ALA A 85 -6.35 8.22 -2.81
C ALA A 85 -6.80 6.91 -2.14
N PHE A 86 -7.12 6.93 -0.83
CA PHE A 86 -7.70 5.77 -0.16
C PHE A 86 -9.08 5.38 -0.72
N LEU A 87 -9.90 6.33 -1.15
CA LEU A 87 -11.18 6.02 -1.80
C LEU A 87 -10.95 5.42 -3.20
N GLY A 88 -9.95 5.93 -3.94
CA GLY A 88 -9.49 5.36 -5.21
C GLY A 88 -8.97 3.94 -5.05
N HIS A 89 -8.23 3.66 -3.97
CA HIS A 89 -7.77 2.33 -3.59
C HIS A 89 -8.94 1.36 -3.36
N ASP A 90 -10.00 1.79 -2.65
CA ASP A 90 -11.20 0.97 -2.45
C ASP A 90 -11.89 0.66 -3.79
N ALA A 91 -11.98 1.65 -4.69
CA ALA A 91 -12.55 1.47 -6.03
C ALA A 91 -11.72 0.46 -6.85
N ALA A 92 -10.39 0.60 -6.86
CA ALA A 92 -9.48 -0.28 -7.56
C ALA A 92 -9.57 -1.74 -7.09
N HIS A 93 -9.84 -1.96 -5.79
CA HIS A 93 -10.15 -3.26 -5.22
C HIS A 93 -11.60 -3.71 -5.39
N ARG A 94 -12.38 -2.99 -6.19
CA ARG A 94 -13.78 -3.33 -6.48
C ARG A 94 -14.65 -3.42 -5.23
N GLN A 95 -14.38 -2.59 -4.22
CA GLN A 95 -15.14 -2.56 -2.96
C GLN A 95 -16.46 -1.79 -3.09
N ILE A 96 -16.58 -0.86 -4.05
CA ILE A 96 -17.67 0.11 -4.14
C ILE A 96 -18.86 -0.49 -4.89
N PHE A 97 -18.66 -0.87 -6.16
CA PHE A 97 -19.72 -1.35 -7.04
C PHE A 97 -19.58 -2.85 -7.33
N VAL A 98 -20.66 -3.50 -7.70
CA VAL A 98 -20.62 -4.87 -8.23
C VAL A 98 -19.95 -4.87 -9.62
N SER A 99 -20.22 -3.85 -10.45
CA SER A 99 -19.63 -3.70 -11.77
C SER A 99 -18.15 -3.34 -11.68
N GLY A 100 -17.28 -4.19 -12.25
CA GLY A 100 -15.85 -3.89 -12.39
C GLY A 100 -15.59 -2.61 -13.20
N ARG A 101 -16.37 -2.41 -14.30
CA ARG A 101 -16.26 -1.23 -15.16
C ARG A 101 -16.51 0.08 -14.40
N TRP A 102 -17.52 0.13 -13.53
CA TRP A 102 -17.78 1.33 -12.73
C TRP A 102 -16.70 1.59 -11.69
N ASN A 103 -16.17 0.54 -11.05
CA ASN A 103 -15.03 0.69 -10.14
C ASN A 103 -13.81 1.25 -10.88
N ASP A 104 -13.49 0.74 -12.09
CA ASP A 104 -12.37 1.24 -12.90
C ASP A 104 -12.54 2.73 -13.26
N TRP A 105 -13.74 3.16 -13.69
CA TRP A 105 -13.99 4.56 -14.00
C TRP A 105 -13.87 5.48 -12.78
N ILE A 106 -14.40 5.06 -11.64
CA ILE A 106 -14.24 5.80 -10.39
C ILE A 106 -12.77 5.85 -9.96
N SER A 107 -12.02 4.76 -10.13
CA SER A 107 -10.58 4.75 -9.85
C SER A 107 -9.81 5.75 -10.72
N LEU A 108 -10.13 5.84 -12.02
CA LEU A 108 -9.57 6.83 -12.93
C LEU A 108 -9.90 8.26 -12.50
N VAL A 109 -11.16 8.54 -12.17
CA VAL A 109 -11.57 9.89 -11.75
C VAL A 109 -10.90 10.26 -10.42
N LEU A 110 -10.90 9.37 -9.44
CA LEU A 110 -10.30 9.64 -8.13
C LEU A 110 -8.77 9.70 -8.20
N GLY A 111 -8.14 8.72 -8.87
CA GLY A 111 -6.69 8.62 -8.98
C GLY A 111 -6.10 9.66 -9.92
N ASP A 112 -6.48 9.65 -11.18
CA ASP A 112 -5.85 10.47 -12.21
C ASP A 112 -6.35 11.92 -12.17
N LEU A 113 -7.69 12.15 -12.12
CA LEU A 113 -8.25 13.49 -12.24
C LEU A 113 -8.26 14.27 -10.92
N LEU A 114 -8.51 13.63 -9.76
CA LEU A 114 -8.56 14.36 -8.49
C LEU A 114 -7.22 14.36 -7.76
N VAL A 115 -6.51 13.24 -7.68
CA VAL A 115 -5.23 13.13 -6.97
C VAL A 115 -4.04 13.44 -7.89
N GLY A 116 -4.05 12.97 -9.14
CA GLY A 116 -2.95 13.10 -10.09
C GLY A 116 -2.02 11.89 -10.10
N MET A 117 -2.50 10.72 -9.69
CA MET A 117 -1.78 9.45 -9.71
C MET A 117 -2.35 8.52 -10.77
N SER A 118 -1.50 8.01 -11.68
CA SER A 118 -1.95 7.07 -12.71
C SER A 118 -2.54 5.82 -12.09
N TYR A 119 -3.83 5.58 -12.39
CA TYR A 119 -4.53 4.37 -11.98
C TYR A 119 -3.88 3.12 -12.56
N GLY A 120 -3.56 3.13 -13.85
CA GLY A 120 -2.98 1.96 -14.51
C GLY A 120 -1.57 1.62 -14.02
N TRP A 121 -0.73 2.61 -13.69
CA TRP A 121 0.55 2.38 -13.04
C TRP A 121 0.37 1.77 -11.66
N TRP A 122 -0.48 2.38 -10.84
CA TRP A 122 -0.73 1.93 -9.47
C TRP A 122 -1.35 0.52 -9.46
N GLN A 123 -2.36 0.25 -10.27
CA GLN A 123 -3.02 -1.05 -10.38
C GLN A 123 -2.03 -2.16 -10.74
N HIS A 124 -1.15 -1.91 -11.71
CA HIS A 124 -0.12 -2.88 -12.09
C HIS A 124 0.84 -3.20 -10.95
N LYS A 125 1.34 -2.18 -10.27
CA LYS A 125 2.24 -2.31 -9.12
C LYS A 125 1.56 -3.04 -7.96
N HIS A 126 0.37 -2.59 -7.59
CA HIS A 126 -0.37 -3.03 -6.43
C HIS A 126 -0.93 -4.46 -6.57
N THR A 127 -1.36 -4.86 -7.76
CA THR A 127 -1.76 -6.25 -8.04
C THR A 127 -0.58 -7.23 -7.84
N ARG A 128 0.63 -6.85 -8.24
CA ARG A 128 1.84 -7.66 -8.01
C ARG A 128 2.15 -7.78 -6.52
N HIS A 129 2.01 -6.69 -5.77
CA HIS A 129 2.17 -6.68 -4.33
C HIS A 129 1.17 -7.62 -3.64
N HIS A 130 -0.13 -7.50 -3.91
CA HIS A 130 -1.15 -8.40 -3.36
C HIS A 130 -0.94 -9.87 -3.71
N ALA A 131 -0.47 -10.15 -4.92
CA ALA A 131 -0.17 -11.51 -5.33
C ALA A 131 1.00 -12.13 -4.55
N ASN A 132 1.99 -11.32 -4.17
CA ASN A 132 3.24 -11.78 -3.58
C ASN A 132 3.81 -10.80 -2.54
N PRO A 133 3.08 -10.47 -1.46
CA PRO A 133 3.58 -9.50 -0.49
C PRO A 133 4.91 -9.98 0.12
N ASN A 134 5.84 -9.06 0.25
CA ASN A 134 7.20 -9.28 0.76
C ASN A 134 8.00 -10.41 0.09
N LYS A 135 7.67 -10.82 -1.15
CA LYS A 135 8.44 -11.85 -1.86
C LYS A 135 9.53 -11.25 -2.74
N LEU A 136 10.79 -11.68 -2.52
CA LEU A 136 11.95 -11.26 -3.31
C LEU A 136 11.75 -11.47 -4.81
N GLY A 137 12.05 -10.44 -5.61
CA GLY A 137 11.94 -10.45 -7.07
C GLY A 137 10.50 -10.44 -7.62
N SER A 138 9.48 -10.39 -6.75
CA SER A 138 8.08 -10.39 -7.15
C SER A 138 7.31 -9.18 -6.62
N ASP A 139 7.58 -8.77 -5.38
CA ASP A 139 6.95 -7.61 -4.75
C ASP A 139 7.70 -6.32 -5.08
N PRO A 140 7.10 -5.37 -5.83
CA PRO A 140 7.74 -4.11 -6.14
C PRO A 140 7.91 -3.19 -4.92
N ASP A 141 7.19 -3.43 -3.82
CA ASP A 141 7.20 -2.55 -2.64
C ASP A 141 8.41 -2.80 -1.72
N ILE A 142 9.16 -3.89 -1.92
CA ILE A 142 10.43 -4.15 -1.23
C ILE A 142 11.67 -3.83 -2.08
N GLU A 143 11.49 -3.42 -3.35
CA GLU A 143 12.56 -3.03 -4.26
C GLU A 143 12.65 -1.49 -4.38
N LEU A 144 12.92 -0.80 -3.26
CA LEU A 144 12.99 0.65 -3.22
C LEU A 144 14.39 1.15 -3.65
N PRO A 145 14.48 2.27 -4.40
CA PRO A 145 15.77 2.76 -4.91
C PRO A 145 16.66 3.42 -3.85
N VAL A 146 16.09 3.98 -2.79
CA VAL A 146 16.81 4.81 -1.80
C VAL A 146 16.96 4.10 -0.45
N ILE A 147 15.93 3.37 -0.01
CA ILE A 147 15.93 2.65 1.26
C ILE A 147 16.13 1.16 0.99
N ALA A 148 17.15 0.58 1.58
CA ALA A 148 17.36 -0.85 1.53
C ALA A 148 16.36 -1.56 2.46
N VAL A 149 15.41 -2.29 1.88
CA VAL A 149 14.40 -3.07 2.61
C VAL A 149 14.78 -4.55 2.67
N THR A 150 15.74 -4.97 1.85
CA THR A 150 16.25 -6.34 1.79
C THR A 150 17.77 -6.35 1.74
N ALA A 151 18.40 -7.46 2.14
CA ALA A 151 19.85 -7.62 2.04
C ALA A 151 20.35 -7.48 0.59
N GLU A 152 19.54 -7.92 -0.40
CA GLU A 152 19.88 -7.77 -1.83
C GLU A 152 19.90 -6.28 -2.25
N THR A 153 18.93 -5.49 -1.81
CA THR A 153 18.89 -4.05 -2.09
C THR A 153 20.01 -3.33 -1.35
N ALA A 154 20.34 -3.72 -0.11
CA ALA A 154 21.47 -3.19 0.64
C ALA A 154 22.80 -3.41 -0.07
N ALA A 155 23.02 -4.57 -0.68
CA ALA A 155 24.25 -4.92 -1.40
C ALA A 155 24.41 -4.12 -2.70
N ARG A 156 23.36 -3.60 -3.30
CA ARG A 156 23.40 -2.75 -4.51
C ARG A 156 23.82 -1.31 -4.23
N HIS A 157 23.59 -0.82 -3.01
CA HIS A 157 23.92 0.54 -2.61
C HIS A 157 25.43 0.62 -2.25
N ARG A 158 26.24 1.08 -3.20
CA ARG A 158 27.72 1.20 -3.06
C ARG A 158 28.13 2.67 -2.98
N GLY A 159 29.30 2.91 -2.36
CA GLY A 159 29.87 4.24 -2.17
C GLY A 159 29.74 4.75 -0.74
N PRO A 160 30.64 5.64 -0.29
CA PRO A 160 30.74 6.04 1.13
C PRO A 160 29.48 6.72 1.66
N VAL A 161 28.88 7.62 0.88
CA VAL A 161 27.65 8.35 1.26
C VAL A 161 26.46 7.40 1.41
N LEU A 162 26.21 6.55 0.40
CA LEU A 162 25.10 5.58 0.46
C LEU A 162 25.30 4.55 1.55
N THR A 163 26.54 4.13 1.84
CA THR A 163 26.84 3.22 2.95
C THR A 163 26.58 3.87 4.30
N TRP A 164 26.97 5.13 4.46
CA TRP A 164 26.66 5.89 5.68
C TRP A 164 25.15 6.10 5.86
N MET A 165 24.45 6.55 4.81
CA MET A 165 22.98 6.71 4.83
C MET A 165 22.29 5.40 5.16
N ARG A 166 22.75 4.29 4.61
CA ARG A 166 22.19 2.96 4.83
C ARG A 166 22.31 2.53 6.30
N GLY A 167 23.42 2.82 6.97
CA GLY A 167 23.60 2.55 8.40
C GLY A 167 22.65 3.36 9.29
N HIS A 168 22.10 4.47 8.78
CA HIS A 168 21.22 5.39 9.51
C HIS A 168 19.83 5.52 8.87
N GLN A 169 19.45 4.60 7.98
CA GLN A 169 18.26 4.75 7.16
C GLN A 169 16.94 4.79 7.96
N GLY A 170 16.90 4.28 9.18
CA GLY A 170 15.76 4.44 10.08
C GLY A 170 15.50 5.88 10.51
N VAL A 171 16.57 6.68 10.65
CA VAL A 171 16.45 8.12 10.93
C VAL A 171 15.98 8.87 9.68
N PHE A 172 16.51 8.49 8.51
CA PHE A 172 16.16 9.12 7.23
C PHE A 172 14.82 8.65 6.66
N PHE A 173 14.24 7.59 7.20
CA PHE A 173 12.99 7.02 6.70
C PHE A 173 11.88 8.07 6.61
N PHE A 174 11.58 8.76 7.71
CA PHE A 174 10.49 9.74 7.72
C PHE A 174 10.76 10.97 6.86
N PRO A 175 11.93 11.59 6.87
CA PRO A 175 12.26 12.67 5.93
C PRO A 175 12.15 12.26 4.45
N ILE A 176 12.55 11.03 4.09
CA ILE A 176 12.45 10.55 2.72
C ILE A 176 10.99 10.39 2.27
N LEU A 177 10.06 10.09 3.18
CA LEU A 177 8.63 10.04 2.85
C LEU A 177 8.08 11.38 2.33
N LEU A 178 8.70 12.51 2.64
CA LEU A 178 8.35 13.81 2.06
C LEU A 178 8.55 13.84 0.53
N LEU A 179 9.41 12.99 -0.01
CA LEU A 179 9.64 12.86 -1.45
C LEU A 179 8.69 11.87 -2.12
N GLU A 180 7.96 11.08 -1.34
CA GLU A 180 7.09 10.02 -1.88
C GLU A 180 5.97 10.60 -2.76
N GLY A 181 5.38 11.75 -2.40
CA GLY A 181 4.36 12.40 -3.22
C GLY A 181 4.86 12.73 -4.63
N LEU A 182 6.07 13.28 -4.73
CA LEU A 182 6.71 13.55 -6.02
C LEU A 182 7.04 12.23 -6.77
N SER A 183 7.54 11.23 -6.06
CA SER A 183 7.84 9.89 -6.60
C SER A 183 6.61 9.22 -7.22
N LEU A 184 5.47 9.28 -6.53
CA LEU A 184 4.20 8.71 -6.99
C LEU A 184 3.72 9.38 -8.29
N HIS A 185 3.71 10.73 -8.34
CA HIS A 185 3.32 11.49 -9.53
C HIS A 185 4.28 11.23 -10.70
N ALA A 186 5.60 11.31 -10.46
CA ALA A 186 6.61 11.06 -11.48
C ALA A 186 6.53 9.64 -12.05
N SER A 187 6.28 8.64 -11.21
CA SER A 187 6.11 7.24 -11.64
C SER A 187 4.86 7.06 -12.48
N GLY A 188 3.75 7.69 -12.12
CA GLY A 188 2.52 7.72 -12.91
C GLY A 188 2.75 8.35 -14.29
N VAL A 189 3.35 9.55 -14.34
CA VAL A 189 3.66 10.23 -15.59
C VAL A 189 4.61 9.40 -16.46
N ARG A 190 5.68 8.85 -15.90
CA ARG A 190 6.58 7.96 -16.66
C ARG A 190 5.85 6.77 -17.27
N ARG A 191 4.90 6.18 -16.55
CA ARG A 191 4.17 5.01 -17.03
C ARG A 191 3.25 5.32 -18.20
N VAL A 192 2.54 6.43 -18.19
CA VAL A 192 1.61 6.79 -19.30
C VAL A 192 2.35 7.10 -20.58
N PHE A 193 3.60 7.57 -20.52
CA PHE A 193 4.47 7.79 -21.68
C PHE A 193 5.38 6.60 -22.01
N ALA A 194 5.50 5.59 -21.14
CA ALA A 194 6.31 4.42 -21.41
C ALA A 194 5.70 3.53 -22.52
N ARG A 195 6.57 2.78 -23.21
CA ARG A 195 6.15 1.74 -24.16
C ARG A 195 5.43 0.59 -23.43
N GLY A 196 4.58 -0.14 -24.16
CA GLY A 196 3.83 -1.26 -23.64
C GLY A 196 2.35 -0.95 -23.47
N ARG A 197 1.57 -2.01 -23.18
CA ARG A 197 0.11 -1.89 -23.04
C ARG A 197 -0.27 -1.15 -21.77
N LEU A 198 -1.12 -0.14 -21.90
CA LEU A 198 -1.82 0.54 -20.82
C LEU A 198 -3.26 0.75 -21.30
N GLU A 199 -4.21 0.14 -20.61
CA GLU A 199 -5.62 0.36 -20.90
C GLU A 199 -5.97 1.83 -20.65
N ARG A 200 -6.80 2.40 -21.51
CA ARG A 200 -7.29 3.80 -21.37
C ARG A 200 -6.18 4.86 -21.29
N ARG A 201 -4.99 4.61 -21.86
CA ARG A 201 -3.81 5.50 -21.82
C ARG A 201 -4.15 6.97 -22.10
N TRP A 202 -4.90 7.23 -23.15
CA TRP A 202 -5.24 8.60 -23.55
C TRP A 202 -6.16 9.30 -22.54
N ILE A 203 -7.03 8.55 -21.87
CA ILE A 203 -7.87 9.08 -20.77
C ILE A 203 -7.00 9.43 -19.56
N GLU A 204 -6.06 8.56 -19.18
CA GLU A 204 -5.11 8.84 -18.10
C GLU A 204 -4.24 10.07 -18.42
N ILE A 205 -3.71 10.17 -19.66
CA ILE A 205 -2.95 11.36 -20.10
C ILE A 205 -3.81 12.61 -19.98
N ALA A 206 -5.05 12.60 -20.49
CA ALA A 206 -5.95 13.76 -20.41
C ALA A 206 -6.23 14.15 -18.94
N PHE A 207 -6.60 13.20 -18.09
CA PHE A 207 -6.91 13.44 -16.68
C PHE A 207 -5.68 13.94 -15.89
N LEU A 208 -4.52 13.32 -16.08
CA LEU A 208 -3.28 13.75 -15.45
C LEU A 208 -2.86 15.14 -15.94
N SER A 209 -3.01 15.44 -17.25
CA SER A 209 -2.71 16.77 -17.79
C SER A 209 -3.62 17.85 -17.20
N ILE A 210 -4.93 17.58 -17.10
CA ILE A 210 -5.88 18.50 -16.47
C ILE A 210 -5.52 18.68 -15.00
N ARG A 211 -5.26 17.59 -14.26
CA ARG A 211 -4.98 17.65 -12.82
C ARG A 211 -3.64 18.30 -12.52
N LEU A 212 -2.57 17.81 -13.10
CA LEU A 212 -1.22 18.30 -12.79
C LEU A 212 -0.96 19.64 -13.47
N GLY A 213 -1.23 19.75 -14.77
CA GLY A 213 -1.04 20.97 -15.53
C GLY A 213 -1.98 22.09 -15.05
N GLY A 214 -3.28 21.80 -14.95
CA GLY A 214 -4.27 22.77 -14.48
C GLY A 214 -4.01 23.25 -13.04
N PHE A 215 -3.62 22.33 -12.14
CA PHE A 215 -3.28 22.71 -10.77
C PHE A 215 -2.01 23.57 -10.70
N LEU A 216 -0.95 23.22 -11.42
CA LEU A 216 0.25 24.04 -11.51
C LEU A 216 -0.06 25.43 -12.08
N THR A 217 -0.81 25.49 -13.17
CA THR A 217 -1.25 26.76 -13.76
C THR A 217 -2.02 27.60 -12.75
N LEU A 218 -2.99 27.03 -12.05
CA LEU A 218 -3.75 27.74 -11.02
C LEU A 218 -2.84 28.27 -9.91
N VAL A 219 -1.89 27.46 -9.42
CA VAL A 219 -0.97 27.87 -8.35
C VAL A 219 -0.12 29.07 -8.79
N PHE A 220 0.45 29.06 -10.00
CA PHE A 220 1.29 30.16 -10.49
C PHE A 220 0.49 31.37 -11.00
N LEU A 221 -0.81 31.25 -11.23
CA LEU A 221 -1.70 32.40 -11.50
C LEU A 221 -2.08 33.15 -10.23
N VAL A 222 -2.15 32.45 -9.09
CA VAL A 222 -2.60 33.04 -7.81
C VAL A 222 -1.42 33.48 -6.93
N LEU A 223 -0.29 32.76 -7.01
CA LEU A 223 0.86 32.98 -6.13
C LEU A 223 2.09 33.43 -6.91
N SER A 224 2.87 34.32 -6.31
CA SER A 224 4.22 34.60 -6.78
C SER A 224 5.11 33.35 -6.77
N PRO A 225 6.11 33.26 -7.64
CA PRO A 225 6.93 32.06 -7.77
C PRO A 225 7.50 31.56 -6.45
N GLY A 226 7.95 32.44 -5.56
CA GLY A 226 8.52 32.08 -4.26
C GLY A 226 7.52 31.33 -3.39
N ILE A 227 6.33 31.90 -3.19
CA ILE A 227 5.26 31.28 -2.37
C ILE A 227 4.72 30.02 -3.08
N ALA A 228 4.59 30.03 -4.43
CA ALA A 228 4.14 28.90 -5.20
C ALA A 228 5.04 27.66 -5.01
N PHE A 229 6.36 27.82 -5.09
CA PHE A 229 7.29 26.70 -4.88
C PHE A 229 7.20 26.15 -3.45
N VAL A 230 7.12 27.00 -2.43
CA VAL A 230 6.96 26.56 -1.04
C VAL A 230 5.61 25.87 -0.83
N PHE A 231 4.53 26.41 -1.39
CA PHE A 231 3.19 25.80 -1.37
C PHE A 231 3.20 24.38 -1.96
N LEU A 232 3.78 24.22 -3.15
CA LEU A 232 3.88 22.92 -3.82
C LEU A 232 4.76 21.95 -3.03
N ALA A 233 5.88 22.41 -2.48
CA ALA A 233 6.77 21.60 -1.65
C ALA A 233 6.05 21.09 -0.39
N VAL A 234 5.30 21.96 0.30
CA VAL A 234 4.51 21.59 1.48
C VAL A 234 3.39 20.64 1.10
N GLN A 235 2.62 20.93 0.05
CA GLN A 235 1.50 20.08 -0.39
C GLN A 235 1.98 18.69 -0.80
N LEU A 236 3.00 18.59 -1.67
CA LEU A 236 3.54 17.32 -2.14
C LEU A 236 4.26 16.57 -1.02
N GLY A 237 5.02 17.29 -0.18
CA GLY A 237 5.73 16.70 0.95
C GLY A 237 4.78 16.09 1.97
N LEU A 238 3.76 16.82 2.40
CA LEU A 238 2.77 16.31 3.36
C LEU A 238 1.91 15.19 2.76
N PHE A 239 1.54 15.27 1.48
CA PHE A 239 0.86 14.19 0.78
C PHE A 239 1.71 12.91 0.77
N GLY A 240 2.97 13.00 0.37
CA GLY A 240 3.89 11.86 0.34
C GLY A 240 4.16 11.29 1.74
N PHE A 241 4.40 12.16 2.71
CA PHE A 241 4.58 11.77 4.09
C PHE A 241 3.35 11.00 4.62
N TYR A 242 2.15 11.53 4.40
CA TYR A 242 0.92 10.88 4.85
C TYR A 242 0.68 9.53 4.17
N MET A 243 0.86 9.45 2.84
CA MET A 243 0.80 8.18 2.11
C MET A 243 1.80 7.18 2.70
N GLY A 244 3.05 7.57 2.87
CA GLY A 244 4.10 6.70 3.38
C GLY A 244 3.85 6.20 4.80
N ILE A 245 3.43 7.06 5.73
CA ILE A 245 3.11 6.63 7.10
C ILE A 245 1.87 5.74 7.18
N ALA A 246 0.93 5.84 6.25
CA ALA A 246 -0.24 4.96 6.23
C ALA A 246 0.08 3.55 5.72
N PHE A 247 1.03 3.39 4.80
CA PHE A 247 1.37 2.09 4.19
C PHE A 247 2.53 1.37 4.87
N ALA A 248 3.58 2.10 5.29
CA ALA A 248 4.80 1.50 5.81
C ALA A 248 4.61 0.57 7.02
N PRO A 249 3.77 0.89 8.03
CA PRO A 249 3.65 0.08 9.24
C PRO A 249 3.05 -1.31 9.00
N ASN A 250 2.45 -1.54 7.84
CA ASN A 250 1.67 -2.74 7.58
C ASN A 250 2.53 -3.92 7.05
N HIS A 251 3.62 -3.64 6.34
CA HIS A 251 4.46 -4.66 5.70
C HIS A 251 5.94 -4.56 6.09
N LYS A 252 6.46 -3.37 6.36
CA LYS A 252 7.87 -3.20 6.72
C LYS A 252 8.15 -3.81 8.08
N GLY A 253 9.17 -4.69 8.13
CA GLY A 253 9.49 -5.47 9.33
C GLY A 253 8.62 -6.72 9.53
N MET A 254 7.85 -7.12 8.51
CA MET A 254 7.27 -8.45 8.41
C MET A 254 8.23 -9.37 7.64
N PRO A 255 8.10 -10.71 7.78
CA PRO A 255 9.00 -11.67 7.11
C PRO A 255 9.11 -11.43 5.61
N VAL A 256 10.30 -11.66 5.05
CA VAL A 256 10.58 -11.60 3.62
C VAL A 256 10.64 -13.02 3.06
N VAL A 257 9.85 -13.30 2.02
CA VAL A 257 9.76 -14.62 1.40
C VAL A 257 10.86 -14.77 0.35
N PRO A 258 11.75 -15.79 0.46
CA PRO A 258 12.74 -16.11 -0.57
C PRO A 258 12.11 -16.38 -1.94
N ARG A 259 12.91 -16.19 -3.01
CA ARG A 259 12.44 -16.36 -4.41
C ARG A 259 11.87 -17.74 -4.71
N ASP A 260 12.53 -18.77 -4.22
CA ASP A 260 12.26 -20.19 -4.42
C ASP A 260 11.20 -20.77 -3.48
N MET A 261 10.81 -20.01 -2.45
CA MET A 261 9.80 -20.44 -1.48
C MET A 261 8.39 -20.21 -1.99
N ALA A 262 7.54 -21.23 -1.89
CA ALA A 262 6.09 -21.12 -2.11
C ALA A 262 5.36 -21.28 -0.76
N LEU A 263 4.54 -20.28 -0.43
CA LEU A 263 3.61 -20.33 0.70
C LEU A 263 2.19 -20.50 0.16
N ASP A 264 1.34 -21.19 0.94
CA ASP A 264 -0.09 -21.18 0.66
C ASP A 264 -0.68 -19.76 0.78
N PHE A 265 -1.84 -19.55 0.17
CA PHE A 265 -2.44 -18.22 0.08
C PHE A 265 -2.72 -17.63 1.47
N LEU A 266 -3.33 -18.40 2.39
CA LEU A 266 -3.69 -17.91 3.72
C LEU A 266 -2.44 -17.46 4.50
N ARG A 267 -1.42 -18.33 4.62
CA ARG A 267 -0.19 -18.00 5.34
C ARG A 267 0.55 -16.84 4.71
N ARG A 268 0.63 -16.78 3.37
CA ARG A 268 1.29 -15.69 2.65
C ARG A 268 0.64 -14.34 2.95
N GLN A 269 -0.68 -14.23 2.94
CA GLN A 269 -1.35 -12.97 3.20
C GLN A 269 -1.30 -12.56 4.67
N VAL A 270 -1.49 -13.50 5.59
CA VAL A 270 -1.51 -13.22 7.03
C VAL A 270 -0.13 -12.90 7.57
N MET A 271 0.88 -13.74 7.27
CA MET A 271 2.21 -13.63 7.89
C MET A 271 3.05 -12.50 7.31
N MET A 272 2.78 -12.07 6.06
CA MET A 272 3.51 -10.96 5.41
C MET A 272 2.83 -9.61 5.67
N SER A 273 1.76 -9.59 6.42
CA SER A 273 0.99 -8.40 6.77
C SER A 273 0.88 -8.23 8.29
N ARG A 274 0.70 -7.00 8.72
CA ARG A 274 0.50 -6.64 10.13
C ARG A 274 -0.64 -5.65 10.26
N ASN A 275 -1.53 -5.89 11.22
CA ASN A 275 -2.56 -4.93 11.60
C ASN A 275 -2.03 -3.91 12.60
N VAL A 276 -2.54 -2.69 12.52
CA VAL A 276 -2.26 -1.62 13.46
C VAL A 276 -3.51 -1.37 14.30
N ARG A 277 -3.45 -1.72 15.59
CA ARG A 277 -4.57 -1.51 16.52
C ARG A 277 -4.75 -0.04 16.85
N GLY A 278 -6.01 0.41 16.83
CA GLY A 278 -6.34 1.78 17.18
C GLY A 278 -7.84 2.04 17.30
N THR A 279 -8.16 3.33 17.39
CA THR A 279 -9.53 3.82 17.48
C THR A 279 -10.19 3.93 16.10
N ARG A 280 -11.48 4.29 16.08
CA ARG A 280 -12.19 4.62 14.82
C ARG A 280 -11.56 5.80 14.08
N LEU A 281 -10.92 6.73 14.80
CA LEU A 281 -10.17 7.81 14.18
C LEU A 281 -8.99 7.26 13.38
N LEU A 282 -8.25 6.29 13.92
CA LEU A 282 -7.16 5.64 13.19
C LEU A 282 -7.65 4.93 11.93
N ASP A 283 -8.83 4.28 11.97
CA ASP A 283 -9.44 3.66 10.79
C ASP A 283 -9.67 4.69 9.66
N VAL A 284 -10.08 5.91 10.02
CA VAL A 284 -10.25 7.01 9.06
C VAL A 284 -8.91 7.53 8.58
N VAL A 285 -7.99 7.82 9.48
CA VAL A 285 -6.66 8.36 9.17
C VAL A 285 -5.86 7.40 8.28
N MET A 286 -5.92 6.11 8.54
CA MET A 286 -5.23 5.11 7.71
C MET A 286 -6.09 4.57 6.55
N GLY A 287 -7.26 5.15 6.29
CA GLY A 287 -8.12 4.68 5.19
C GLY A 287 -8.56 3.22 5.32
N GLY A 288 -8.61 2.66 6.54
CA GLY A 288 -8.90 1.25 6.80
C GLY A 288 -7.72 0.30 6.58
N LEU A 289 -6.57 0.80 6.09
CA LEU A 289 -5.37 0.00 5.85
C LEU A 289 -4.71 -0.51 7.14
N ASN A 290 -5.11 0.02 8.30
CA ASN A 290 -4.72 -0.54 9.60
C ASN A 290 -5.27 -1.97 9.83
N TYR A 291 -6.20 -2.46 8.97
CA TYR A 291 -6.67 -3.84 8.88
C TYR A 291 -6.06 -4.55 7.67
N GLN A 292 -4.73 -4.55 7.59
CA GLN A 292 -4.01 -5.00 6.40
C GLN A 292 -4.17 -6.49 6.11
N ILE A 293 -4.24 -7.32 7.14
CA ILE A 293 -4.44 -8.77 7.00
C ILE A 293 -5.78 -9.07 6.33
N GLU A 294 -6.85 -8.44 6.81
CA GLU A 294 -8.21 -8.59 6.27
C GLU A 294 -8.29 -8.06 4.83
N HIS A 295 -7.63 -6.94 4.58
CA HIS A 295 -7.54 -6.33 3.26
C HIS A 295 -6.81 -7.24 2.26
N HIS A 296 -5.70 -7.85 2.64
CA HIS A 296 -4.96 -8.78 1.79
C HIS A 296 -5.70 -10.09 1.54
N LEU A 297 -6.39 -10.64 2.55
CA LEU A 297 -7.19 -11.85 2.40
C LEU A 297 -8.44 -11.61 1.54
N PHE A 298 -9.08 -10.47 1.71
CA PHE A 298 -10.35 -10.12 1.07
C PHE A 298 -10.31 -8.69 0.48
N PRO A 299 -9.52 -8.45 -0.57
CA PRO A 299 -9.32 -7.08 -1.09
C PRO A 299 -10.63 -6.41 -1.51
N SER A 300 -11.63 -7.18 -1.97
CA SER A 300 -12.95 -6.67 -2.36
C SER A 300 -13.94 -6.47 -1.19
N MET A 301 -13.51 -6.73 0.06
CA MET A 301 -14.33 -6.47 1.24
C MET A 301 -14.46 -4.95 1.46
N PRO A 302 -15.68 -4.39 1.50
CA PRO A 302 -15.85 -2.96 1.77
C PRO A 302 -15.17 -2.52 3.07
N ARG A 303 -14.45 -1.40 3.02
CA ARG A 303 -13.70 -0.84 4.15
C ARG A 303 -14.43 -0.86 5.50
N PRO A 304 -15.74 -0.48 5.60
CA PRO A 304 -16.44 -0.50 6.88
C PRO A 304 -16.60 -1.89 7.51
N HIS A 305 -16.34 -2.96 6.75
CA HIS A 305 -16.44 -4.33 7.24
C HIS A 305 -15.11 -4.88 7.77
N LEU A 306 -13.95 -4.29 7.39
CA LEU A 306 -12.63 -4.77 7.81
C LEU A 306 -12.51 -4.87 9.33
N ARG A 307 -12.92 -3.82 10.06
CA ARG A 307 -12.93 -3.81 11.53
C ARG A 307 -13.77 -4.93 12.14
N ARG A 308 -14.88 -5.29 11.48
CA ARG A 308 -15.78 -6.36 11.93
C ARG A 308 -15.23 -7.75 11.61
N ALA A 309 -14.49 -7.87 10.52
CA ALA A 309 -13.84 -9.10 10.10
C ALA A 309 -12.64 -9.47 10.97
N ALA A 310 -11.86 -8.48 11.44
CA ALA A 310 -10.60 -8.67 12.13
C ALA A 310 -10.67 -9.65 13.33
N PRO A 311 -11.60 -9.56 14.28
CA PRO A 311 -11.64 -10.50 15.40
C PRO A 311 -11.96 -11.94 14.96
N MET A 312 -12.82 -12.12 13.95
CA MET A 312 -13.17 -13.44 13.42
C MET A 312 -11.96 -14.07 12.69
N ILE A 313 -11.26 -13.29 11.89
CA ILE A 313 -10.08 -13.75 11.16
C ILE A 313 -8.92 -14.05 12.12
N ALA A 314 -8.72 -13.23 13.15
CA ALA A 314 -7.73 -13.48 14.19
C ALA A 314 -8.00 -14.80 14.92
N GLU A 315 -9.25 -15.08 15.30
CA GLU A 315 -9.64 -16.32 15.93
C GLU A 315 -9.47 -17.53 15.00
N TYR A 316 -9.84 -17.38 13.72
CA TYR A 316 -9.59 -18.42 12.72
C TYR A 316 -8.09 -18.74 12.57
N CYS A 317 -7.25 -17.71 12.50
CA CYS A 317 -5.81 -17.88 12.44
C CYS A 317 -5.27 -18.59 13.69
N ARG A 318 -5.76 -18.24 14.87
CA ARG A 318 -5.38 -18.88 16.15
C ARG A 318 -5.71 -20.39 16.17
N THR A 319 -6.90 -20.78 15.69
CA THR A 319 -7.34 -22.19 15.65
C THR A 319 -6.64 -23.03 14.58
N HIS A 320 -5.98 -22.38 13.61
CA HIS A 320 -5.28 -23.02 12.49
C HIS A 320 -3.74 -22.85 12.56
N ASP A 321 -3.20 -22.42 13.69
CA ASP A 321 -1.78 -22.18 13.93
C ASP A 321 -1.14 -21.27 12.84
N VAL A 322 -1.86 -20.19 12.45
CA VAL A 322 -1.34 -19.15 11.56
C VAL A 322 -1.01 -17.92 12.38
N PRO A 323 0.27 -17.48 12.43
CA PRO A 323 0.67 -16.29 13.17
C PRO A 323 -0.03 -15.02 12.67
N TYR A 324 -0.90 -14.44 13.50
CA TYR A 324 -1.63 -13.21 13.22
C TYR A 324 -1.03 -12.05 14.01
N THR A 325 -0.38 -11.10 13.31
CA THR A 325 0.34 -9.99 13.93
C THR A 325 -0.53 -8.73 14.01
N SER A 326 -0.76 -8.24 15.24
CA SER A 326 -1.50 -6.99 15.47
C SER A 326 -0.87 -6.22 16.63
N VAL A 327 -0.40 -4.99 16.38
CA VAL A 327 0.33 -4.16 17.34
C VAL A 327 -0.20 -2.72 17.37
N GLY A 328 0.18 -1.94 18.38
CA GLY A 328 -0.13 -0.50 18.41
C GLY A 328 0.67 0.29 17.38
N LEU A 329 0.20 1.50 17.04
CA LEU A 329 0.79 2.36 16.00
C LEU A 329 2.27 2.66 16.26
N LEU A 330 2.61 3.14 17.45
CA LEU A 330 3.99 3.49 17.80
C LEU A 330 4.91 2.26 17.79
N THR A 331 4.42 1.12 18.29
CA THR A 331 5.13 -0.16 18.23
C THR A 331 5.39 -0.58 16.79
N SER A 332 4.40 -0.38 15.89
CA SER A 332 4.55 -0.70 14.48
C SER A 332 5.65 0.14 13.81
N TYR A 333 5.69 1.45 14.07
CA TYR A 333 6.79 2.30 13.57
C TYR A 333 8.15 1.95 14.18
N ALA A 334 8.20 1.63 15.47
CA ALA A 334 9.44 1.18 16.10
C ALA A 334 9.97 -0.12 15.44
N ILE A 335 9.08 -1.04 15.06
CA ILE A 335 9.45 -2.23 14.29
C ILE A 335 10.01 -1.84 12.92
N VAL A 336 9.33 -0.94 12.18
CA VAL A 336 9.80 -0.46 10.86
C VAL A 336 11.21 0.11 10.97
N VAL A 337 11.43 1.08 11.86
CA VAL A 337 12.73 1.75 12.05
C VAL A 337 13.82 0.75 12.41
N ARG A 338 13.55 -0.13 13.37
CA ARG A 338 14.49 -1.17 13.79
C ARG A 338 14.85 -2.11 12.65
N TYR A 339 13.84 -2.55 11.90
CA TYR A 339 14.02 -3.46 10.77
C TYR A 339 14.92 -2.83 9.68
N ILE A 340 14.58 -1.63 9.20
CA ILE A 340 15.34 -1.02 8.11
C ILE A 340 16.77 -0.63 8.55
N ASN A 341 17.01 -0.28 9.82
CA ASN A 341 18.35 -0.06 10.34
C ASN A 341 19.18 -1.35 10.31
N ARG A 342 18.64 -2.49 10.76
CA ARG A 342 19.33 -3.78 10.75
C ARG A 342 19.66 -4.22 9.33
N VAL A 343 18.73 -4.11 8.39
CA VAL A 343 18.99 -4.39 6.97
C VAL A 343 20.09 -3.47 6.43
N GLY A 344 20.06 -2.20 6.77
CA GLY A 344 21.07 -1.22 6.38
C GLY A 344 22.44 -1.55 6.92
N LEU A 345 22.56 -2.08 8.11
CA LEU A 345 23.83 -2.54 8.73
C LEU A 345 24.34 -3.86 8.15
N GLY A 346 23.56 -4.52 7.26
CA GLY A 346 23.98 -5.75 6.60
C GLY A 346 23.63 -7.02 7.35
N GLU A 347 22.80 -6.94 8.37
CA GLU A 347 22.27 -8.14 9.03
C GLU A 347 21.43 -8.94 8.02
N ARG A 348 21.86 -10.20 7.77
CA ARG A 348 21.26 -11.04 6.71
C ARG A 348 19.95 -11.71 7.13
N ASP A 349 19.72 -11.89 8.45
CA ASP A 349 18.64 -12.72 9.00
C ASP A 349 17.66 -11.94 9.88
N VAL A 350 17.32 -10.72 9.51
CA VAL A 350 16.51 -9.89 10.37
C VAL A 350 15.09 -10.42 10.56
N PHE A 351 14.57 -11.17 9.60
CA PHE A 351 13.29 -11.89 9.69
C PHE A 351 13.24 -12.99 8.63
N THR A 352 13.91 -14.11 8.87
CA THR A 352 13.60 -15.34 8.16
C THR A 352 12.15 -15.72 8.43
N CYS A 353 11.43 -16.17 7.40
CA CYS A 353 10.04 -16.62 7.60
C CYS A 353 10.02 -17.67 8.73
N PRO A 354 9.18 -17.54 9.78
CA PRO A 354 9.12 -18.48 10.89
C PRO A 354 8.93 -19.94 10.45
N LEU A 355 8.39 -20.19 9.25
CA LEU A 355 8.27 -21.51 8.64
C LEU A 355 9.63 -22.09 8.18
N ILE A 356 10.67 -21.28 7.99
CA ILE A 356 12.02 -21.77 7.68
C ILE A 356 12.66 -22.32 8.94
N GLU A 357 12.52 -21.63 10.07
CA GLU A 357 13.02 -22.11 11.37
C GLU A 357 12.38 -23.44 11.76
N GLN A 358 11.07 -23.61 11.56
CA GLN A 358 10.39 -24.89 11.78
C GLN A 358 10.88 -26.02 10.86
N ARG A 359 11.27 -25.73 9.61
CA ARG A 359 11.85 -26.74 8.71
C ARG A 359 13.27 -27.16 9.11
N SER A 360 14.08 -26.24 9.61
CA SER A 360 15.42 -26.55 10.09
C SER A 360 15.41 -27.39 11.36
N LEU A 361 14.36 -27.29 12.18
CA LEU A 361 14.17 -28.12 13.39
C LEU A 361 13.57 -29.52 13.13
N ILE A 362 12.92 -29.72 11.95
CA ILE A 362 12.31 -31.00 11.53
C ILE A 362 13.26 -31.81 10.64
N GLY A 363 14.32 -31.21 10.14
CA GLY A 363 15.29 -31.82 9.21
C GLY A 363 16.64 -32.19 9.82
N SER A 364 16.76 -32.16 11.16
CA SER A 364 17.96 -32.63 11.92
C SER A 364 17.68 -33.97 12.61
#